data_832fbeea7bdb23ff5fc0950c0b01b9b3
#
_entry.id   832fbeea7bdb23ff5fc0950c0b01b9b3
#
_cell.length_a   1.000
_cell.length_b   1.000
_cell.length_c   1.000
_cell.angle_alpha   90.00
_cell.angle_beta   90.00
_cell.angle_gamma   90.00
#
_symmetry.space_group_name_H-M   'P 1'
#
loop_
_entity.id
_entity.type
_entity.pdbx_description
1 polymer ?
#
loop_
_entity_poly.entity_id
_entity_poly.type
_entity_poly.pdbx_seq_one_letter_code
_entity_poly.pdbx_strand_id
1 'polypeptide(L)'
;MHSFHYSNGSLHCEGISIADLANQYGTPLYVYSSETFRDRYTRLDAAFSSINHEVAYAVKANSNLSILSLLAKMGSGFDIVSGGELFRVIKAGGDPGKCTFAGVGKTREEIEYALQQGIYSINVESEEEAFFINQVASELNLVAPIAFRVNPNVDAKTHKYISTGKSENKFGIDFEFILDAYERASSLPHLKLKGLQMHIGSQLTSVSPFVEAVEKVTPLAADLKNKYDIEFFSIGGGIGIVYEEALASGSESWWTKQPDETRPLTPEQYSSAIIPSLAPLGLKILLEPGRFIAGNAGVLVTKCLYEKKGSTKTFKIVDSGMHHLIRPALYEGFHEIVPVAEPTGAIESVDVVGPICESGDFFCQNREVPTFAPGEFIALMSAGAYGMVMATTYNSHPLPAEILVDRNQARIARKRQTFQDLVEGEEG
;
A
#
# COMPACT_ATOMS: atom_id res chain seq x y z
N MET A 1 -11.02 -8.67 -8.26
CA MET A 1 -11.47 -7.76 -9.35
C MET A 1 -11.59 -6.36 -8.77
N HIS A 2 -11.94 -5.36 -9.56
CA HIS A 2 -12.19 -3.99 -9.08
C HIS A 2 -13.43 -3.43 -9.80
N SER A 3 -13.97 -2.31 -9.27
CA SER A 3 -15.29 -1.78 -9.71
C SER A 3 -15.17 -0.55 -10.63
N PHE A 4 -14.10 -0.52 -11.46
CA PHE A 4 -13.97 0.45 -12.56
C PHE A 4 -14.29 -0.22 -13.88
N HIS A 5 -15.17 0.38 -14.69
CA HIS A 5 -15.61 -0.18 -15.97
C HIS A 5 -16.24 0.88 -16.84
N TYR A 6 -16.29 0.66 -18.17
CA TYR A 6 -17.08 1.51 -19.06
C TYR A 6 -18.56 1.13 -18.99
N SER A 7 -19.41 2.14 -18.93
CA SER A 7 -20.85 2.03 -19.00
C SER A 7 -21.43 3.30 -19.62
N ASN A 8 -22.40 3.16 -20.52
CA ASN A 8 -23.06 4.28 -21.20
C ASN A 8 -22.08 5.31 -21.83
N GLY A 9 -20.97 4.81 -22.40
CA GLY A 9 -19.96 5.65 -23.07
C GLY A 9 -19.01 6.41 -22.13
N SER A 10 -18.99 6.11 -20.83
CA SER A 10 -18.11 6.75 -19.86
C SER A 10 -17.50 5.73 -18.88
N LEU A 11 -16.30 6.01 -18.37
CA LEU A 11 -15.68 5.27 -17.28
C LEU A 11 -16.46 5.52 -15.98
N HIS A 12 -16.82 4.46 -15.29
CA HIS A 12 -17.51 4.48 -14.00
C HIS A 12 -16.62 3.93 -12.89
N CYS A 13 -16.82 4.45 -11.69
CA CYS A 13 -16.43 3.86 -10.43
C CYS A 13 -17.68 3.37 -9.74
N GLU A 14 -17.84 2.05 -9.59
CA GLU A 14 -19.10 1.47 -9.11
C GLU A 14 -20.29 1.97 -9.97
N GLY A 15 -21.28 2.60 -9.37
CA GLY A 15 -22.44 3.14 -10.09
C GLY A 15 -22.32 4.60 -10.53
N ILE A 16 -21.15 5.26 -10.38
CA ILE A 16 -21.02 6.70 -10.64
C ILE A 16 -20.04 6.97 -11.78
N SER A 17 -20.44 7.83 -12.72
CA SER A 17 -19.61 8.28 -13.83
C SER A 17 -18.42 9.11 -13.32
N ILE A 18 -17.21 8.75 -13.76
CA ILE A 18 -15.97 9.51 -13.47
C ILE A 18 -16.04 10.91 -14.10
N ALA A 19 -16.70 11.06 -15.27
CA ALA A 19 -16.89 12.36 -15.91
C ALA A 19 -17.72 13.30 -15.02
N ASP A 20 -18.79 12.78 -14.40
CA ASP A 20 -19.64 13.58 -13.50
C ASP A 20 -18.85 14.01 -12.25
N LEU A 21 -18.06 13.11 -11.67
CA LEU A 21 -17.18 13.45 -10.54
C LEU A 21 -16.15 14.51 -10.91
N ALA A 22 -15.51 14.38 -12.09
CA ALA A 22 -14.53 15.35 -12.56
C ALA A 22 -15.16 16.72 -12.84
N ASN A 23 -16.36 16.77 -13.39
CA ASN A 23 -17.10 18.01 -13.59
C ASN A 23 -17.56 18.66 -12.28
N GLN A 24 -17.97 17.86 -11.29
CA GLN A 24 -18.45 18.35 -10.00
C GLN A 24 -17.33 18.84 -9.08
N TYR A 25 -16.22 18.09 -9.01
CA TYR A 25 -15.14 18.34 -8.04
C TYR A 25 -13.87 18.93 -8.67
N GLY A 26 -13.83 19.05 -10.01
CA GLY A 26 -12.65 19.48 -10.75
C GLY A 26 -11.53 18.42 -10.79
N THR A 27 -10.56 18.66 -11.66
CA THR A 27 -9.32 17.86 -11.77
C THR A 27 -8.11 18.67 -11.29
N PRO A 28 -6.97 18.02 -10.91
CA PRO A 28 -6.79 16.58 -10.72
C PRO A 28 -7.65 16.04 -9.58
N LEU A 29 -8.01 14.75 -9.64
CA LEU A 29 -8.96 14.15 -8.70
C LEU A 29 -8.60 12.68 -8.43
N TYR A 30 -8.44 12.28 -7.17
CA TYR A 30 -8.40 10.86 -6.82
C TYR A 30 -9.82 10.33 -6.61
N VAL A 31 -10.13 9.18 -7.20
CA VAL A 31 -11.40 8.49 -6.99
C VAL A 31 -11.13 7.08 -6.50
N TYR A 32 -11.78 6.72 -5.40
CA TYR A 32 -11.65 5.41 -4.74
C TYR A 32 -12.97 4.66 -4.73
N SER A 33 -12.92 3.34 -4.94
CA SER A 33 -14.04 2.40 -4.83
C SER A 33 -14.07 1.74 -3.47
N SER A 34 -15.11 1.98 -2.67
CA SER A 34 -15.34 1.29 -1.40
C SER A 34 -15.55 -0.21 -1.59
N GLU A 35 -16.26 -0.60 -2.66
CA GLU A 35 -16.55 -1.99 -2.98
C GLU A 35 -15.25 -2.78 -3.25
N THR A 36 -14.33 -2.18 -4.00
CA THR A 36 -13.02 -2.81 -4.27
C THR A 36 -12.21 -3.01 -2.99
N PHE A 37 -12.18 -2.02 -2.08
CA PHE A 37 -11.53 -2.18 -0.77
C PHE A 37 -12.15 -3.33 0.03
N ARG A 38 -13.49 -3.42 0.07
CA ARG A 38 -14.20 -4.49 0.78
C ARG A 38 -13.91 -5.85 0.16
N ASP A 39 -14.02 -5.98 -1.16
CA ASP A 39 -13.76 -7.24 -1.87
C ASP A 39 -12.34 -7.75 -1.60
N ARG A 40 -11.35 -6.90 -1.77
CA ARG A 40 -9.95 -7.27 -1.57
C ARG A 40 -9.64 -7.70 -0.15
N TYR A 41 -10.14 -6.97 0.84
CA TYR A 41 -9.99 -7.32 2.24
C TYR A 41 -10.67 -8.66 2.56
N THR A 42 -11.95 -8.79 2.21
CA THR A 42 -12.76 -9.97 2.52
C THR A 42 -12.21 -11.23 1.85
N ARG A 43 -11.76 -11.14 0.59
CA ARG A 43 -11.19 -12.30 -0.12
C ARG A 43 -9.88 -12.76 0.51
N LEU A 44 -9.02 -11.82 0.92
CA LEU A 44 -7.77 -12.20 1.58
C LEU A 44 -8.04 -12.82 2.95
N ASP A 45 -8.92 -12.23 3.74
CA ASP A 45 -9.34 -12.74 5.04
C ASP A 45 -9.95 -14.15 4.92
N ALA A 46 -10.89 -14.34 4.00
CA ALA A 46 -11.51 -15.63 3.74
C ALA A 46 -10.52 -16.72 3.30
N ALA A 47 -9.50 -16.36 2.50
CA ALA A 47 -8.50 -17.30 2.02
C ALA A 47 -7.64 -17.90 3.15
N PHE A 48 -7.53 -17.23 4.29
CA PHE A 48 -6.78 -17.69 5.47
C PHE A 48 -7.69 -18.23 6.60
N SER A 49 -9.00 -18.33 6.37
CA SER A 49 -9.99 -18.74 7.41
C SER A 49 -9.75 -20.12 8.05
N SER A 50 -8.94 -20.98 7.43
CA SER A 50 -8.59 -22.30 7.95
C SER A 50 -7.56 -22.28 9.08
N ILE A 51 -6.91 -21.15 9.35
CA ILE A 51 -5.93 -20.96 10.42
C ILE A 51 -6.27 -19.71 11.23
N ASN A 52 -5.70 -19.61 12.45
CA ASN A 52 -5.81 -18.40 13.24
C ASN A 52 -5.01 -17.27 12.58
N HIS A 53 -5.68 -16.24 12.09
CA HIS A 53 -5.03 -15.14 11.35
C HIS A 53 -5.67 -13.79 11.63
N GLU A 54 -5.00 -12.73 11.22
CA GLU A 54 -5.52 -11.36 11.19
C GLU A 54 -4.93 -10.61 10.01
N VAL A 55 -5.77 -9.86 9.31
CA VAL A 55 -5.35 -8.94 8.24
C VAL A 55 -5.12 -7.57 8.84
N ALA A 56 -3.86 -7.12 8.90
CA ALA A 56 -3.44 -5.81 9.34
C ALA A 56 -3.11 -4.93 8.12
N TYR A 57 -4.04 -4.05 7.74
CA TYR A 57 -3.86 -3.20 6.57
C TYR A 57 -2.65 -2.27 6.73
N ALA A 58 -1.72 -2.27 5.76
CA ALA A 58 -0.54 -1.39 5.77
C ALA A 58 -0.92 0.05 5.38
N VAL A 59 -0.98 0.92 6.39
CA VAL A 59 -1.46 2.31 6.30
C VAL A 59 -0.66 3.14 5.30
N LYS A 60 0.65 2.87 5.18
CA LYS A 60 1.56 3.49 4.19
C LYS A 60 1.10 3.39 2.75
N ALA A 61 0.24 2.43 2.41
CA ALA A 61 -0.29 2.31 1.04
C ALA A 61 -1.32 3.40 0.72
N ASN A 62 -2.23 3.69 1.65
CA ASN A 62 -3.18 4.80 1.59
C ASN A 62 -3.71 5.10 3.00
N SER A 63 -3.38 6.27 3.53
CA SER A 63 -3.69 6.69 4.91
C SER A 63 -4.93 7.58 5.03
N ASN A 64 -5.80 7.65 4.00
CA ASN A 64 -7.02 8.46 4.04
C ASN A 64 -7.96 7.96 5.15
N LEU A 65 -8.43 8.86 6.02
CA LEU A 65 -9.29 8.52 7.17
C LEU A 65 -10.56 7.77 6.77
N SER A 66 -11.14 8.08 5.59
CA SER A 66 -12.34 7.41 5.11
C SER A 66 -12.10 5.95 4.75
N ILE A 67 -10.91 5.65 4.20
CA ILE A 67 -10.46 4.28 3.87
C ILE A 67 -10.12 3.53 5.15
N LEU A 68 -9.36 4.14 6.06
CA LEU A 68 -9.05 3.54 7.36
C LEU A 68 -10.32 3.22 8.15
N SER A 69 -11.31 4.15 8.17
CA SER A 69 -12.59 3.92 8.84
C SER A 69 -13.41 2.80 8.20
N LEU A 70 -13.35 2.64 6.87
CA LEU A 70 -13.99 1.54 6.16
C LEU A 70 -13.40 0.20 6.62
N LEU A 71 -12.07 0.08 6.62
CA LEU A 71 -11.35 -1.13 7.00
C LEU A 71 -11.48 -1.44 8.51
N ALA A 72 -11.43 -0.41 9.38
CA ALA A 72 -11.67 -0.57 10.81
C ALA A 72 -13.05 -1.18 11.11
N LYS A 73 -14.09 -0.72 10.41
CA LYS A 73 -15.46 -1.28 10.53
C LYS A 73 -15.56 -2.73 10.05
N MET A 74 -14.66 -3.17 9.19
CA MET A 74 -14.55 -4.57 8.76
C MET A 74 -13.75 -5.44 9.74
N GLY A 75 -13.17 -4.85 10.80
CA GLY A 75 -12.40 -5.56 11.82
C GLY A 75 -10.90 -5.65 11.55
N SER A 76 -10.38 -4.94 10.53
CA SER A 76 -8.96 -4.92 10.18
C SER A 76 -8.08 -4.48 11.36
N GLY A 77 -6.95 -5.16 11.55
CA GLY A 77 -5.78 -4.59 12.19
C GLY A 77 -5.07 -3.61 11.24
N PHE A 78 -3.96 -3.00 11.72
CA PHE A 78 -3.20 -2.05 10.90
C PHE A 78 -1.69 -2.23 11.12
N ASP A 79 -0.94 -2.24 10.02
CA ASP A 79 0.52 -2.10 10.01
C ASP A 79 0.86 -0.62 9.79
N ILE A 80 1.50 -0.02 10.79
CA ILE A 80 1.88 1.39 10.80
C ILE A 80 3.40 1.55 10.80
N VAL A 81 3.88 2.71 10.34
CA VAL A 81 5.31 3.02 10.27
C VAL A 81 5.67 4.39 10.90
N SER A 82 4.71 5.04 11.56
CA SER A 82 4.93 6.29 12.29
C SER A 82 3.85 6.55 13.34
N GLY A 83 4.13 7.42 14.30
CA GLY A 83 3.12 7.92 15.25
C GLY A 83 1.98 8.66 14.55
N GLY A 84 2.27 9.32 13.42
CA GLY A 84 1.25 9.98 12.59
C GLY A 84 0.26 8.99 11.97
N GLU A 85 0.73 7.81 11.54
CA GLU A 85 -0.15 6.74 11.06
C GLU A 85 -1.00 6.15 12.19
N LEU A 86 -0.42 5.94 13.38
CA LEU A 86 -1.20 5.52 14.56
C LEU A 86 -2.31 6.52 14.90
N PHE A 87 -1.98 7.81 14.92
CA PHE A 87 -2.97 8.87 15.14
C PHE A 87 -4.11 8.81 14.11
N ARG A 88 -3.79 8.57 12.82
CA ARG A 88 -4.82 8.42 11.78
C ARG A 88 -5.69 7.20 11.99
N VAL A 89 -5.12 6.06 12.37
CA VAL A 89 -5.87 4.83 12.68
C VAL A 89 -6.86 5.08 13.82
N ILE A 90 -6.40 5.64 14.94
CA ILE A 90 -7.26 5.95 16.10
C ILE A 90 -8.36 6.96 15.70
N LYS A 91 -8.00 8.01 14.97
CA LYS A 91 -8.95 9.01 14.48
C LYS A 91 -10.02 8.44 13.55
N ALA A 92 -9.67 7.39 12.80
CA ALA A 92 -10.60 6.67 11.92
C ALA A 92 -11.47 5.63 12.64
N GLY A 93 -11.27 5.42 13.94
CA GLY A 93 -11.99 4.42 14.75
C GLY A 93 -11.38 3.04 14.72
N GLY A 94 -10.10 2.91 14.31
CA GLY A 94 -9.34 1.66 14.41
C GLY A 94 -8.88 1.40 15.84
N ASP A 95 -8.62 0.13 16.15
CA ASP A 95 -8.18 -0.34 17.46
C ASP A 95 -6.64 -0.38 17.52
N PRO A 96 -5.97 0.45 18.36
CA PRO A 96 -4.52 0.37 18.53
C PRO A 96 -4.05 -0.98 19.07
N GLY A 97 -4.89 -1.71 19.84
CA GLY A 97 -4.62 -3.07 20.27
C GLY A 97 -4.58 -4.12 19.14
N LYS A 98 -4.83 -3.70 17.90
CA LYS A 98 -4.66 -4.48 16.65
C LYS A 98 -3.62 -3.86 15.71
N CYS A 99 -2.81 -2.91 16.18
CA CYS A 99 -1.79 -2.25 15.36
C CYS A 99 -0.41 -2.86 15.61
N THR A 100 0.35 -3.12 14.54
CA THR A 100 1.78 -3.42 14.57
C THR A 100 2.57 -2.20 14.09
N PHE A 101 3.67 -1.86 14.77
CA PHE A 101 4.47 -0.68 14.45
C PHE A 101 5.84 -1.10 13.88
N ALA A 102 5.98 -1.03 12.56
CA ALA A 102 7.22 -1.32 11.82
C ALA A 102 8.04 -0.05 11.54
N GLY A 103 9.22 -0.23 10.91
CA GLY A 103 10.09 0.88 10.50
C GLY A 103 11.33 1.05 11.37
N VAL A 104 12.45 1.44 10.74
CA VAL A 104 13.80 1.45 11.32
C VAL A 104 14.15 2.72 12.11
N GLY A 105 13.27 3.70 12.19
CA GLY A 105 13.59 5.02 12.77
C GLY A 105 12.51 5.55 13.71
N LYS A 106 11.96 4.68 14.58
CA LYS A 106 10.98 5.10 15.59
C LYS A 106 11.62 6.03 16.60
N THR A 107 11.02 7.19 16.81
CA THR A 107 11.48 8.15 17.82
C THR A 107 10.97 7.78 19.22
N ARG A 108 11.56 8.42 20.26
CA ARG A 108 11.10 8.28 21.64
C ARG A 108 9.61 8.61 21.76
N GLU A 109 9.20 9.74 21.21
CA GLU A 109 7.83 10.26 21.30
C GLU A 109 6.83 9.31 20.62
N GLU A 110 7.22 8.70 19.51
CA GLU A 110 6.40 7.71 18.79
C GLU A 110 6.26 6.40 19.57
N ILE A 111 7.35 5.94 20.21
CA ILE A 111 7.32 4.75 21.08
C ILE A 111 6.46 5.01 22.32
N GLU A 112 6.65 6.15 22.99
CA GLU A 112 5.83 6.56 24.15
C GLU A 112 4.35 6.62 23.78
N TYR A 113 4.03 7.29 22.66
CA TYR A 113 2.66 7.39 22.17
C TYR A 113 2.06 6.00 21.88
N ALA A 114 2.78 5.13 21.18
CA ALA A 114 2.33 3.80 20.85
C ALA A 114 2.06 2.94 22.10
N LEU A 115 2.96 2.96 23.08
CA LEU A 115 2.82 2.22 24.34
C LEU A 115 1.64 2.74 25.18
N GLN A 116 1.46 4.06 25.26
CA GLN A 116 0.32 4.68 25.96
C GLN A 116 -1.02 4.36 25.31
N GLN A 117 -1.07 4.15 23.98
CA GLN A 117 -2.27 3.74 23.28
C GLN A 117 -2.53 2.22 23.34
N GLY A 118 -1.64 1.44 23.96
CA GLY A 118 -1.82 0.00 24.09
C GLY A 118 -1.65 -0.75 22.78
N ILE A 119 -0.62 -0.40 22.01
CA ILE A 119 -0.32 -1.04 20.72
C ILE A 119 -0.17 -2.55 20.82
N TYR A 120 -0.58 -3.29 19.77
CA TYR A 120 -0.49 -4.76 19.74
C TYR A 120 0.95 -5.24 19.81
N SER A 121 1.85 -4.68 18.99
CA SER A 121 3.28 -5.03 18.97
C SER A 121 4.10 -3.96 18.27
N ILE A 122 5.34 -3.76 18.73
CA ILE A 122 6.37 -2.97 18.04
C ILE A 122 7.27 -3.97 17.28
N ASN A 123 7.35 -3.84 15.96
CA ASN A 123 8.25 -4.63 15.12
C ASN A 123 9.64 -3.99 15.16
N VAL A 124 10.58 -4.66 15.81
CA VAL A 124 11.92 -4.16 16.14
C VAL A 124 12.90 -4.55 15.03
N GLU A 125 13.68 -3.61 14.59
CA GLU A 125 14.56 -3.75 13.41
C GLU A 125 16.05 -3.93 13.78
N SER A 126 16.42 -3.69 15.07
CA SER A 126 17.76 -3.87 15.60
C SER A 126 17.75 -4.15 17.11
N GLU A 127 18.89 -4.62 17.65
CA GLU A 127 19.02 -4.82 19.09
C GLU A 127 19.07 -3.51 19.85
N GLU A 128 19.74 -2.50 19.31
CA GLU A 128 19.82 -1.16 19.90
C GLU A 128 18.43 -0.57 20.05
N GLU A 129 17.55 -0.79 19.08
CA GLU A 129 16.14 -0.37 19.16
C GLU A 129 15.43 -1.11 20.31
N ALA A 130 15.65 -2.41 20.49
CA ALA A 130 15.06 -3.16 21.60
C ALA A 130 15.52 -2.61 22.97
N PHE A 131 16.80 -2.31 23.15
CA PHE A 131 17.31 -1.68 24.37
C PHE A 131 16.68 -0.30 24.61
N PHE A 132 16.54 0.50 23.56
CA PHE A 132 15.92 1.80 23.64
C PHE A 132 14.42 1.71 24.00
N ILE A 133 13.68 0.78 23.40
CA ILE A 133 12.28 0.53 23.74
C ILE A 133 12.15 0.08 25.20
N ASN A 134 13.03 -0.78 25.71
CA ASN A 134 13.04 -1.20 27.09
C ASN A 134 13.25 -0.02 28.04
N GLN A 135 14.17 0.88 27.71
CA GLN A 135 14.40 2.12 28.50
C GLN A 135 13.14 2.98 28.54
N VAL A 136 12.53 3.27 27.38
CA VAL A 136 11.31 4.09 27.31
C VAL A 136 10.16 3.43 28.09
N ALA A 137 9.97 2.13 27.93
CA ALA A 137 8.93 1.39 28.64
C ALA A 137 9.16 1.41 30.16
N SER A 138 10.44 1.30 30.62
CA SER A 138 10.81 1.42 32.02
C SER A 138 10.43 2.77 32.62
N GLU A 139 10.74 3.85 31.90
CA GLU A 139 10.43 5.22 32.34
C GLU A 139 8.92 5.48 32.44
N LEU A 140 8.14 4.80 31.58
CA LEU A 140 6.66 4.83 31.62
C LEU A 140 6.05 3.84 32.62
N ASN A 141 6.87 2.99 33.27
CA ASN A 141 6.41 1.87 34.08
C ASN A 141 5.43 0.93 33.33
N LEU A 142 5.75 0.66 32.06
CA LEU A 142 5.02 -0.24 31.15
C LEU A 142 5.90 -1.41 30.73
N VAL A 143 5.28 -2.39 30.08
CA VAL A 143 5.96 -3.49 29.38
C VAL A 143 5.62 -3.40 27.89
N ALA A 144 6.64 -3.22 27.05
CA ALA A 144 6.48 -3.08 25.60
C ALA A 144 6.34 -4.46 24.93
N PRO A 145 5.23 -4.73 24.22
CA PRO A 145 5.11 -5.92 23.39
C PRO A 145 5.94 -5.74 22.11
N ILE A 146 6.90 -6.64 21.87
CA ILE A 146 7.79 -6.57 20.71
C ILE A 146 7.77 -7.85 19.89
N ALA A 147 8.10 -7.69 18.59
CA ALA A 147 8.46 -8.76 17.68
C ALA A 147 9.70 -8.34 16.91
N PHE A 148 10.73 -9.15 16.85
CA PHE A 148 11.86 -8.84 15.97
C PHE A 148 11.51 -9.12 14.53
N ARG A 149 11.95 -8.23 13.65
CA ARG A 149 11.89 -8.45 12.21
C ARG A 149 13.13 -9.20 11.77
N VAL A 150 12.93 -10.42 11.27
CA VAL A 150 13.99 -11.21 10.66
C VAL A 150 14.08 -10.93 9.15
N ASN A 151 15.32 -10.81 8.67
CA ASN A 151 15.60 -10.76 7.24
C ASN A 151 15.89 -12.20 6.76
N PRO A 152 15.00 -12.83 5.98
CA PRO A 152 15.18 -14.21 5.54
C PRO A 152 16.26 -14.36 4.43
N ASN A 153 16.78 -13.26 3.90
CA ASN A 153 17.72 -13.23 2.77
C ASN A 153 17.20 -14.05 1.57
N VAL A 154 15.98 -13.71 1.12
CA VAL A 154 15.30 -14.29 -0.05
C VAL A 154 15.19 -13.23 -1.14
N ASP A 155 15.47 -13.61 -2.39
CA ASP A 155 15.32 -12.69 -3.53
C ASP A 155 13.86 -12.61 -3.99
N ALA A 156 13.22 -11.49 -3.70
CA ALA A 156 11.85 -11.20 -4.12
C ALA A 156 11.67 -11.02 -5.65
N LYS A 157 12.77 -10.95 -6.41
CA LYS A 157 12.78 -10.73 -7.89
C LYS A 157 11.93 -9.52 -8.33
N THR A 158 11.95 -8.45 -7.52
CA THR A 158 11.21 -7.20 -7.76
C THR A 158 12.14 -6.04 -8.01
N HIS A 159 11.59 -4.85 -8.32
CA HIS A 159 12.38 -3.64 -8.54
C HIS A 159 13.29 -3.34 -7.34
N LYS A 160 14.54 -2.93 -7.60
CA LYS A 160 15.60 -2.71 -6.61
C LYS A 160 15.16 -1.90 -5.38
N TYR A 161 14.35 -0.85 -5.57
CA TYR A 161 13.92 0.05 -4.48
C TYR A 161 12.75 -0.49 -3.64
N ILE A 162 12.10 -1.59 -4.04
CA ILE A 162 10.98 -2.19 -3.30
C ILE A 162 11.26 -3.62 -2.81
N SER A 163 12.49 -4.11 -2.97
CA SER A 163 13.01 -5.33 -2.36
C SER A 163 13.49 -5.00 -0.93
N THR A 164 13.05 -5.77 0.08
CA THR A 164 13.40 -5.54 1.50
C THR A 164 13.90 -6.79 2.21
N GLY A 165 14.00 -7.91 1.53
CA GLY A 165 14.37 -9.22 2.11
C GLY A 165 15.83 -9.64 1.91
N LYS A 166 16.72 -8.76 1.41
CA LYS A 166 18.16 -9.05 1.22
C LYS A 166 18.98 -8.45 2.35
N SER A 167 20.11 -9.08 2.69
CA SER A 167 21.04 -8.64 3.74
C SER A 167 21.62 -7.23 3.53
N GLU A 168 21.64 -6.74 2.29
CA GLU A 168 22.09 -5.37 1.96
C GLU A 168 21.08 -4.28 2.32
N ASN A 169 19.85 -4.65 2.71
CA ASN A 169 18.80 -3.70 3.03
C ASN A 169 18.87 -3.25 4.48
N LYS A 170 18.45 -2.02 4.76
CA LYS A 170 18.44 -1.43 6.11
C LYS A 170 17.43 -2.09 7.07
N PHE A 171 16.69 -3.10 6.64
CA PHE A 171 15.54 -3.64 7.36
C PHE A 171 15.84 -4.98 8.01
N GLY A 172 15.41 -5.12 9.28
CA GLY A 172 15.44 -6.37 10.03
C GLY A 172 16.84 -6.80 10.48
N ILE A 173 16.84 -7.83 11.32
CA ILE A 173 18.04 -8.50 11.81
C ILE A 173 18.32 -9.68 10.88
N ASP A 174 19.58 -9.88 10.50
CA ASP A 174 19.98 -11.02 9.68
C ASP A 174 19.64 -12.34 10.37
N PHE A 175 19.26 -13.32 9.56
CA PHE A 175 18.77 -14.62 10.04
C PHE A 175 19.75 -15.31 11.02
N GLU A 176 21.05 -15.09 10.83
CA GLU A 176 22.11 -15.70 11.64
C GLU A 176 22.18 -15.12 13.07
N PHE A 177 21.74 -13.87 13.27
CA PHE A 177 21.85 -13.15 14.55
C PHE A 177 20.54 -13.08 15.33
N ILE A 178 19.44 -13.54 14.75
CA ILE A 178 18.12 -13.35 15.32
C ILE A 178 17.91 -14.06 16.67
N LEU A 179 18.45 -15.28 16.82
CA LEU A 179 18.37 -16.04 18.07
C LEU A 179 19.11 -15.34 19.21
N ASP A 180 20.28 -14.76 18.93
CA ASP A 180 21.07 -14.01 19.90
C ASP A 180 20.34 -12.72 20.32
N ALA A 181 19.65 -12.06 19.38
CA ALA A 181 18.82 -10.89 19.69
C ALA A 181 17.66 -11.24 20.63
N TYR A 182 16.96 -12.35 20.39
CA TYR A 182 15.93 -12.85 21.30
C TYR A 182 16.46 -13.21 22.68
N GLU A 183 17.62 -13.89 22.75
CA GLU A 183 18.26 -14.24 24.00
C GLU A 183 18.59 -13.02 24.85
N ARG A 184 19.22 -12.00 24.24
CA ARG A 184 19.55 -10.76 24.95
C ARG A 184 18.31 -9.98 25.37
N ALA A 185 17.31 -9.86 24.48
CA ALA A 185 16.09 -9.16 24.78
C ALA A 185 15.23 -9.85 25.86
N SER A 186 15.33 -11.18 26.00
CA SER A 186 14.61 -11.95 27.03
C SER A 186 14.99 -11.59 28.46
N SER A 187 16.19 -11.01 28.66
CA SER A 187 16.66 -10.53 29.96
C SER A 187 16.19 -9.11 30.32
N LEU A 188 15.55 -8.41 29.39
CA LEU A 188 15.11 -7.03 29.56
C LEU A 188 13.71 -6.96 30.21
N PRO A 189 13.60 -6.41 31.44
CA PRO A 189 12.40 -6.58 32.25
C PRO A 189 11.16 -5.82 31.74
N HIS A 190 11.35 -4.83 30.88
CA HIS A 190 10.27 -4.00 30.32
C HIS A 190 9.92 -4.37 28.86
N LEU A 191 10.38 -5.54 28.38
CA LEU A 191 9.98 -6.10 27.09
C LEU A 191 9.18 -7.39 27.27
N LYS A 192 8.18 -7.57 26.42
CA LYS A 192 7.48 -8.84 26.20
C LYS A 192 7.76 -9.32 24.78
N LEU A 193 8.51 -10.41 24.63
CA LEU A 193 8.73 -11.06 23.34
C LEU A 193 7.42 -11.68 22.88
N LYS A 194 6.70 -11.02 21.98
CA LYS A 194 5.33 -11.37 21.62
C LYS A 194 5.21 -12.08 20.28
N GLY A 195 6.14 -11.85 19.36
CA GLY A 195 6.04 -12.42 18.04
C GLY A 195 7.32 -12.35 17.23
N LEU A 196 7.25 -12.83 16.01
CA LEU A 196 8.27 -12.74 14.96
C LEU A 196 7.64 -12.07 13.74
N GLN A 197 8.40 -11.25 13.02
CA GLN A 197 7.92 -10.60 11.79
C GLN A 197 8.94 -10.77 10.67
N MET A 198 8.48 -10.94 9.43
CA MET A 198 9.28 -10.84 8.22
C MET A 198 8.56 -10.06 7.12
N HIS A 199 9.31 -9.46 6.20
CA HIS A 199 8.75 -8.85 4.99
C HIS A 199 9.81 -8.89 3.88
N ILE A 200 9.50 -9.52 2.75
CA ILE A 200 10.48 -9.82 1.70
C ILE A 200 10.49 -8.82 0.54
N GLY A 201 9.43 -8.04 0.37
CA GLY A 201 9.35 -7.07 -0.71
C GLY A 201 7.93 -6.70 -1.09
N SER A 202 7.79 -5.99 -2.20
CA SER A 202 6.51 -5.48 -2.70
C SER A 202 6.35 -5.79 -4.19
N GLN A 203 5.10 -5.90 -4.67
CA GLN A 203 4.75 -6.25 -6.05
C GLN A 203 5.28 -7.64 -6.46
N LEU A 204 5.15 -8.64 -5.59
CA LEU A 204 5.46 -10.03 -5.92
C LEU A 204 4.27 -10.64 -6.66
N THR A 205 4.53 -11.15 -7.85
CA THR A 205 3.50 -11.74 -8.73
C THR A 205 3.58 -13.26 -8.81
N SER A 206 4.59 -13.88 -8.18
CA SER A 206 4.76 -15.32 -8.08
C SER A 206 4.76 -15.82 -6.64
N VAL A 207 4.35 -17.05 -6.45
CA VAL A 207 4.25 -17.72 -5.13
C VAL A 207 5.63 -18.07 -4.57
N SER A 208 6.61 -18.43 -5.42
CA SER A 208 7.85 -19.07 -4.98
C SER A 208 8.66 -18.28 -3.94
N PRO A 209 8.83 -16.93 -4.04
CA PRO A 209 9.55 -16.20 -2.99
C PRO A 209 8.86 -16.24 -1.63
N PHE A 210 7.53 -16.29 -1.61
CA PHE A 210 6.77 -16.40 -0.36
C PHE A 210 6.94 -17.78 0.28
N VAL A 211 6.86 -18.84 -0.52
CA VAL A 211 7.06 -20.21 -0.04
C VAL A 211 8.47 -20.37 0.50
N GLU A 212 9.50 -19.95 -0.24
CA GLU A 212 10.89 -20.01 0.19
C GLU A 212 11.12 -19.28 1.53
N ALA A 213 10.57 -18.07 1.68
CA ALA A 213 10.71 -17.30 2.91
C ALA A 213 9.98 -17.95 4.09
N VAL A 214 8.74 -18.42 3.87
CA VAL A 214 7.95 -19.09 4.91
C VAL A 214 8.61 -20.39 5.34
N GLU A 215 9.03 -21.26 4.42
CA GLU A 215 9.72 -22.51 4.75
C GLU A 215 11.02 -22.30 5.51
N LYS A 216 11.77 -21.25 5.13
CA LYS A 216 13.03 -20.89 5.82
C LYS A 216 12.82 -20.39 7.25
N VAL A 217 11.75 -19.60 7.49
CA VAL A 217 11.53 -18.94 8.79
C VAL A 217 10.64 -19.77 9.73
N THR A 218 9.83 -20.69 9.23
CA THR A 218 8.95 -21.54 10.04
C THR A 218 9.68 -22.33 11.16
N PRO A 219 10.84 -22.98 10.92
CA PRO A 219 11.59 -23.66 12.00
C PRO A 219 11.99 -22.69 13.11
N LEU A 220 12.49 -21.51 12.76
CA LEU A 220 12.84 -20.46 13.71
C LEU A 220 11.60 -20.03 14.55
N ALA A 221 10.46 -19.82 13.90
CA ALA A 221 9.22 -19.45 14.58
C ALA A 221 8.76 -20.53 15.58
N ALA A 222 8.94 -21.81 15.24
CA ALA A 222 8.65 -22.94 16.13
C ALA A 222 9.60 -22.96 17.36
N ASP A 223 10.89 -22.75 17.16
CA ASP A 223 11.88 -22.67 18.24
C ASP A 223 11.59 -21.50 19.19
N LEU A 224 11.30 -20.32 18.62
CA LEU A 224 10.95 -19.13 19.41
C LEU A 224 9.65 -19.32 20.19
N LYS A 225 8.63 -20.00 19.62
CA LYS A 225 7.41 -20.36 20.32
C LYS A 225 7.73 -21.25 21.53
N ASN A 226 8.54 -22.29 21.34
CA ASN A 226 8.89 -23.23 22.40
C ASN A 226 9.71 -22.57 23.52
N LYS A 227 10.63 -21.67 23.18
CA LYS A 227 11.57 -21.06 24.13
C LYS A 227 11.00 -19.81 24.83
N TYR A 228 10.24 -18.97 24.10
CA TYR A 228 9.81 -17.66 24.57
C TYR A 228 8.29 -17.47 24.58
N ASP A 229 7.52 -18.49 24.22
CA ASP A 229 6.04 -18.47 24.16
C ASP A 229 5.49 -17.31 23.31
N ILE A 230 6.09 -17.08 22.12
CA ILE A 230 5.58 -16.06 21.21
C ILE A 230 4.15 -16.40 20.74
N GLU A 231 3.34 -15.36 20.56
CA GLU A 231 1.91 -15.48 20.26
C GLU A 231 1.59 -15.44 18.76
N PHE A 232 2.41 -14.74 17.97
CA PHE A 232 2.16 -14.54 16.55
C PHE A 232 3.41 -14.60 15.65
N PHE A 233 3.16 -14.87 14.38
CA PHE A 233 4.13 -14.73 13.31
C PHE A 233 3.54 -13.85 12.20
N SER A 234 4.10 -12.66 11.98
CA SER A 234 3.75 -11.83 10.82
C SER A 234 4.59 -12.21 9.61
N ILE A 235 3.91 -12.57 8.54
CA ILE A 235 4.54 -12.88 7.25
C ILE A 235 4.63 -11.68 6.32
N GLY A 236 4.27 -10.49 6.83
CA GLY A 236 4.30 -9.25 6.08
C GLY A 236 3.24 -9.14 4.99
N GLY A 237 3.52 -8.30 4.02
CA GLY A 237 2.70 -8.13 2.83
C GLY A 237 3.45 -8.52 1.56
N GLY A 238 3.20 -7.78 0.48
CA GLY A 238 4.00 -7.92 -0.75
C GLY A 238 3.24 -8.41 -1.97
N ILE A 239 2.03 -8.97 -1.82
CA ILE A 239 1.21 -9.43 -2.95
C ILE A 239 1.05 -8.31 -3.97
N GLY A 240 1.39 -8.62 -5.23
CA GLY A 240 1.31 -7.70 -6.36
C GLY A 240 -0.10 -7.53 -6.91
N ILE A 241 -0.25 -6.55 -7.79
CA ILE A 241 -1.50 -6.22 -8.49
C ILE A 241 -1.26 -6.09 -9.98
N VAL A 242 -2.34 -6.02 -10.75
CA VAL A 242 -2.31 -5.72 -12.18
C VAL A 242 -2.12 -4.22 -12.37
N TYR A 243 -1.11 -3.85 -13.15
CA TYR A 243 -0.87 -2.47 -13.61
C TYR A 243 -1.09 -2.31 -15.12
N GLU A 244 -0.58 -3.26 -15.93
CA GLU A 244 -0.88 -3.37 -17.36
C GLU A 244 -2.25 -4.04 -17.53
N GLU A 245 -3.05 -3.58 -18.47
CA GLU A 245 -4.44 -4.03 -18.64
C GLU A 245 -5.26 -3.93 -17.34
N ALA A 246 -4.94 -2.92 -16.53
CA ALA A 246 -5.56 -2.76 -15.22
C ALA A 246 -7.09 -2.65 -15.31
N LEU A 247 -7.61 -1.88 -16.29
CA LEU A 247 -9.04 -1.75 -16.49
C LEU A 247 -9.70 -3.08 -16.84
N ALA A 248 -9.11 -3.84 -17.76
CA ALA A 248 -9.63 -5.15 -18.18
C ALA A 248 -9.63 -6.15 -17.01
N SER A 249 -8.66 -6.05 -16.09
CA SER A 249 -8.54 -6.92 -14.91
C SER A 249 -9.68 -6.75 -13.89
N GLY A 250 -10.54 -5.76 -14.07
CA GLY A 250 -11.80 -5.61 -13.33
C GLY A 250 -12.81 -6.73 -13.64
N SER A 251 -12.70 -7.39 -14.78
CA SER A 251 -13.63 -8.44 -15.22
C SER A 251 -13.12 -9.85 -14.91
N GLU A 252 -14.04 -10.76 -14.58
CA GLU A 252 -13.73 -12.18 -14.37
C GLU A 252 -13.19 -12.84 -15.64
N SER A 253 -13.67 -12.41 -16.82
CA SER A 253 -13.24 -12.93 -18.11
C SER A 253 -11.76 -12.68 -18.39
N TRP A 254 -11.18 -11.59 -17.90
CA TRP A 254 -9.74 -11.35 -18.00
C TRP A 254 -8.96 -12.39 -17.19
N TRP A 255 -9.34 -12.60 -15.92
CA TRP A 255 -8.67 -13.55 -15.02
C TRP A 255 -8.71 -15.00 -15.52
N THR A 256 -9.79 -15.40 -16.18
CA THR A 256 -9.93 -16.75 -16.71
C THR A 256 -9.18 -16.99 -18.03
N LYS A 257 -8.89 -15.93 -18.79
CA LYS A 257 -8.15 -16.00 -20.05
C LYS A 257 -6.64 -15.90 -19.91
N GLN A 258 -6.17 -15.24 -18.84
CA GLN A 258 -4.73 -15.07 -18.63
C GLN A 258 -4.11 -16.32 -18.01
N PRO A 259 -2.95 -16.79 -18.53
CA PRO A 259 -2.19 -17.87 -17.90
C PRO A 259 -1.76 -17.49 -16.47
N ASP A 260 -1.70 -18.47 -15.58
CA ASP A 260 -1.32 -18.25 -14.17
C ASP A 260 0.06 -17.60 -14.01
N GLU A 261 0.99 -17.89 -14.93
CA GLU A 261 2.36 -17.36 -14.90
C GLU A 261 2.45 -15.88 -15.28
N THR A 262 1.43 -15.32 -15.94
CA THR A 262 1.44 -13.94 -16.45
C THR A 262 0.61 -12.97 -15.61
N ARG A 263 -0.17 -13.47 -14.68
CA ARG A 263 -1.03 -12.66 -13.81
C ARG A 263 -0.53 -12.63 -12.35
N PRO A 264 -0.81 -11.58 -11.59
CA PRO A 264 -0.56 -11.56 -10.15
C PRO A 264 -1.34 -12.66 -9.42
N LEU A 265 -0.82 -13.03 -8.23
CA LEU A 265 -1.41 -14.06 -7.39
C LEU A 265 -2.82 -13.68 -6.93
N THR A 266 -3.71 -14.67 -6.93
CA THR A 266 -4.96 -14.57 -6.18
C THR A 266 -4.73 -14.88 -4.69
N PRO A 267 -5.59 -14.39 -3.77
CA PRO A 267 -5.52 -14.76 -2.36
C PRO A 267 -5.56 -16.28 -2.14
N GLU A 268 -6.33 -17.00 -2.95
CA GLU A 268 -6.50 -18.44 -2.86
C GLU A 268 -5.20 -19.19 -3.27
N GLN A 269 -4.54 -18.76 -4.33
CA GLN A 269 -3.23 -19.30 -4.75
C GLN A 269 -2.16 -19.02 -3.68
N TYR A 270 -2.13 -17.80 -3.15
CA TYR A 270 -1.20 -17.41 -2.11
C TYR A 270 -1.39 -18.24 -0.84
N SER A 271 -2.62 -18.31 -0.32
CA SER A 271 -2.93 -19.03 0.92
C SER A 271 -2.69 -20.53 0.81
N SER A 272 -3.12 -21.16 -0.30
CA SER A 272 -2.95 -22.59 -0.50
C SER A 272 -1.48 -23.01 -0.54
N ALA A 273 -0.60 -22.13 -0.99
CA ALA A 273 0.83 -22.42 -1.07
C ALA A 273 1.56 -22.33 0.27
N ILE A 274 1.14 -21.43 1.18
CA ILE A 274 1.90 -21.16 2.41
C ILE A 274 1.24 -21.68 3.70
N ILE A 275 -0.08 -21.87 3.72
CA ILE A 275 -0.81 -22.39 4.89
C ILE A 275 -0.27 -23.76 5.37
N PRO A 276 0.08 -24.72 4.49
CA PRO A 276 0.62 -26.00 4.94
C PRO A 276 1.86 -25.89 5.84
N SER A 277 2.72 -24.90 5.59
CA SER A 277 3.92 -24.65 6.42
C SER A 277 3.60 -23.84 7.68
N LEU A 278 2.55 -23.00 7.67
CA LEU A 278 2.20 -22.13 8.79
C LEU A 278 1.27 -22.82 9.82
N ALA A 279 0.34 -23.62 9.37
CA ALA A 279 -0.69 -24.25 10.23
C ALA A 279 -0.10 -25.06 11.39
N PRO A 280 0.99 -25.86 11.22
CA PRO A 280 1.57 -26.63 12.32
C PRO A 280 2.14 -25.78 13.45
N LEU A 281 2.46 -24.50 13.20
CA LEU A 281 2.98 -23.61 14.23
C LEU A 281 1.95 -23.34 15.36
N GLY A 282 0.65 -23.34 15.03
CA GLY A 282 -0.41 -22.96 15.97
C GLY A 282 -0.26 -21.55 16.52
N LEU A 283 0.47 -20.67 15.81
CA LEU A 283 0.59 -19.25 16.08
C LEU A 283 -0.51 -18.47 15.35
N LYS A 284 -0.82 -17.28 15.82
CA LYS A 284 -1.62 -16.32 15.06
C LYS A 284 -0.78 -15.80 13.91
N ILE A 285 -1.28 -15.90 12.68
CA ILE A 285 -0.60 -15.40 11.47
C ILE A 285 -1.09 -14.00 11.16
N LEU A 286 -0.18 -13.02 11.10
CA LEU A 286 -0.51 -11.67 10.68
C LEU A 286 -0.12 -11.47 9.21
N LEU A 287 -1.05 -10.87 8.46
CA LEU A 287 -0.88 -10.46 7.07
C LEU A 287 -0.87 -8.93 7.02
N GLU A 288 0.12 -8.33 6.35
CA GLU A 288 0.29 -6.87 6.27
C GLU A 288 0.08 -6.34 4.83
N PRO A 289 -1.09 -6.60 4.19
CA PRO A 289 -1.35 -6.17 2.82
C PRO A 289 -1.54 -4.67 2.74
N GLY A 290 -0.83 -4.02 1.82
CA GLY A 290 -1.06 -2.61 1.47
C GLY A 290 -1.53 -2.48 0.02
N ARG A 291 -0.60 -2.68 -0.92
CA ARG A 291 -0.84 -2.57 -2.37
C ARG A 291 -1.98 -3.46 -2.84
N PHE A 292 -2.04 -4.69 -2.39
CA PHE A 292 -3.09 -5.63 -2.80
C PHE A 292 -4.51 -5.09 -2.51
N ILE A 293 -4.70 -4.48 -1.34
CA ILE A 293 -6.01 -3.93 -0.93
C ILE A 293 -6.31 -2.62 -1.65
N ALA A 294 -5.33 -1.69 -1.69
CA ALA A 294 -5.58 -0.32 -2.11
C ALA A 294 -5.32 -0.05 -3.60
N GLY A 295 -4.39 -0.75 -4.23
CA GLY A 295 -3.84 -0.34 -5.52
C GLY A 295 -4.86 -0.19 -6.63
N ASN A 296 -5.57 -1.27 -6.97
CA ASN A 296 -6.63 -1.23 -7.99
C ASN A 296 -7.96 -0.60 -7.49
N ALA A 297 -8.03 -0.23 -6.19
CA ALA A 297 -9.19 0.42 -5.63
C ALA A 297 -9.26 1.94 -5.90
N GLY A 298 -8.28 2.51 -6.60
CA GLY A 298 -8.25 3.93 -6.88
C GLY A 298 -7.61 4.30 -8.20
N VAL A 299 -8.07 5.43 -8.75
CA VAL A 299 -7.57 6.05 -9.98
C VAL A 299 -7.25 7.53 -9.74
N LEU A 300 -6.29 8.07 -10.51
CA LEU A 300 -6.05 9.50 -10.60
C LEU A 300 -6.66 10.02 -11.91
N VAL A 301 -7.61 10.91 -11.81
CA VAL A 301 -8.28 11.55 -12.94
C VAL A 301 -7.63 12.90 -13.19
N THR A 302 -7.31 13.19 -14.45
CA THR A 302 -6.65 14.43 -14.88
C THR A 302 -7.26 14.89 -16.21
N LYS A 303 -7.13 16.18 -16.50
CA LYS A 303 -7.63 16.79 -17.73
C LYS A 303 -6.48 17.05 -18.70
N CYS A 304 -6.62 16.69 -19.95
CA CYS A 304 -5.72 17.12 -21.00
C CYS A 304 -5.90 18.64 -21.25
N LEU A 305 -4.84 19.39 -21.00
CA LEU A 305 -4.84 20.84 -21.19
C LEU A 305 -4.48 21.20 -22.62
N TYR A 306 -3.39 20.61 -23.12
CA TYR A 306 -2.80 20.94 -24.42
C TYR A 306 -2.26 19.71 -25.11
N GLU A 307 -2.24 19.75 -26.44
CA GLU A 307 -1.43 18.90 -27.29
C GLU A 307 -0.30 19.73 -27.89
N LYS A 308 0.95 19.24 -27.78
CA LYS A 308 2.12 19.87 -28.37
C LYS A 308 2.80 18.87 -29.30
N LYS A 309 2.77 19.17 -30.61
CA LYS A 309 3.47 18.39 -31.62
C LYS A 309 4.90 18.94 -31.77
N GLY A 310 5.88 18.12 -31.41
CA GLY A 310 7.29 18.35 -31.71
C GLY A 310 7.67 17.71 -33.03
N SER A 311 8.93 17.86 -33.41
CA SER A 311 9.47 17.22 -34.63
C SER A 311 9.58 15.71 -34.56
N THR A 312 9.70 15.15 -33.35
CA THR A 312 9.93 13.72 -33.10
C THR A 312 8.86 13.06 -32.21
N LYS A 313 8.12 13.86 -31.46
CA LYS A 313 7.16 13.36 -30.44
C LYS A 313 5.93 14.24 -30.35
N THR A 314 4.84 13.66 -29.94
CA THR A 314 3.62 14.37 -29.51
C THR A 314 3.53 14.31 -27.99
N PHE A 315 3.32 15.47 -27.36
CA PHE A 315 3.12 15.60 -25.93
C PHE A 315 1.65 15.89 -25.63
N LYS A 316 1.06 15.13 -24.73
CA LYS A 316 -0.24 15.42 -24.09
C LYS A 316 0.06 16.01 -22.73
N ILE A 317 -0.19 17.28 -22.56
CA ILE A 317 0.07 18.02 -21.32
C ILE A 317 -1.21 17.99 -20.48
N VAL A 318 -1.12 17.46 -19.25
CA VAL A 318 -2.26 17.31 -18.35
C VAL A 318 -2.12 18.19 -17.11
N ASP A 319 -3.19 18.40 -16.35
CA ASP A 319 -3.22 19.24 -15.15
C ASP A 319 -2.72 18.52 -13.87
N SER A 320 -2.22 17.30 -14.00
CA SER A 320 -1.54 16.53 -12.95
C SER A 320 -0.15 16.13 -13.40
N GLY A 321 0.72 15.74 -12.46
CA GLY A 321 2.09 15.33 -12.79
C GLY A 321 2.72 14.50 -11.67
N MET A 322 4.06 14.42 -11.70
CA MET A 322 4.84 13.66 -10.73
C MET A 322 4.57 14.07 -9.28
N HIS A 323 4.19 15.33 -9.05
CA HIS A 323 3.85 15.85 -7.72
C HIS A 323 2.56 15.24 -7.14
N HIS A 324 1.68 14.67 -7.95
CA HIS A 324 0.48 13.98 -7.50
C HIS A 324 0.58 12.45 -7.62
N LEU A 325 1.38 11.93 -8.55
CA LEU A 325 1.66 10.49 -8.69
C LEU A 325 3.11 10.30 -9.12
N ILE A 326 4.00 10.22 -8.14
CA ILE A 326 5.45 10.19 -8.37
C ILE A 326 5.97 8.86 -8.95
N ARG A 327 5.19 7.79 -8.87
CA ARG A 327 5.66 6.43 -9.18
C ARG A 327 6.23 6.26 -10.59
N PRO A 328 5.68 6.84 -11.67
CA PRO A 328 6.30 6.78 -12.98
C PRO A 328 7.71 7.40 -13.02
N ALA A 329 7.90 8.55 -12.39
CA ALA A 329 9.19 9.23 -12.33
C ALA A 329 10.21 8.54 -11.41
N LEU A 330 9.77 8.02 -10.25
CA LEU A 330 10.67 7.48 -9.22
C LEU A 330 11.04 6.01 -9.45
N TYR A 331 10.09 5.20 -9.93
CA TYR A 331 10.23 3.75 -10.03
C TYR A 331 10.06 3.22 -11.46
N GLU A 332 9.94 4.10 -12.45
CA GLU A 332 9.52 3.74 -13.82
C GLU A 332 8.19 2.94 -13.78
N GLY A 333 7.37 3.24 -12.76
CA GLY A 333 6.16 2.49 -12.44
C GLY A 333 5.10 2.68 -13.51
N PHE A 334 4.65 1.57 -14.11
CA PHE A 334 3.57 1.59 -15.09
C PHE A 334 2.23 1.93 -14.42
N HIS A 335 1.44 2.78 -15.06
CA HIS A 335 0.02 2.97 -14.83
C HIS A 335 -0.68 2.98 -16.19
N GLU A 336 -1.72 2.17 -16.36
CA GLU A 336 -2.53 2.21 -17.56
C GLU A 336 -3.25 3.56 -17.62
N ILE A 337 -3.23 4.17 -18.81
CA ILE A 337 -3.89 5.45 -19.09
C ILE A 337 -5.08 5.17 -19.98
N VAL A 338 -6.27 5.52 -19.51
CA VAL A 338 -7.51 5.33 -20.26
C VAL A 338 -8.30 6.64 -20.35
N PRO A 339 -8.92 6.96 -21.49
CA PRO A 339 -9.86 8.07 -21.57
C PRO A 339 -11.06 7.83 -20.63
N VAL A 340 -11.62 8.90 -20.06
CA VAL A 340 -12.86 8.80 -19.27
C VAL A 340 -14.06 8.59 -20.20
N ALA A 341 -14.07 9.21 -21.38
CA ALA A 341 -15.00 8.82 -22.46
C ALA A 341 -14.56 7.48 -23.04
N GLU A 342 -15.51 6.58 -23.29
CA GLU A 342 -15.21 5.26 -23.85
C GLU A 342 -14.50 5.40 -25.21
N PRO A 343 -13.29 4.81 -25.39
CA PRO A 343 -12.51 5.04 -26.60
C PRO A 343 -13.13 4.36 -27.81
N THR A 344 -13.00 5.00 -28.98
CA THR A 344 -13.49 4.47 -30.27
C THR A 344 -12.53 3.50 -30.97
N GLY A 345 -11.41 3.14 -30.31
CA GLY A 345 -10.43 2.17 -30.81
C GLY A 345 -9.21 2.81 -31.50
N ALA A 346 -9.16 4.13 -31.70
CA ALA A 346 -7.98 4.79 -32.25
C ALA A 346 -6.87 4.85 -31.16
N ILE A 347 -5.63 4.58 -31.57
CA ILE A 347 -4.44 4.58 -30.71
C ILE A 347 -3.42 5.59 -31.27
N GLU A 348 -2.72 6.28 -30.39
CA GLU A 348 -1.63 7.19 -30.73
C GLU A 348 -0.41 6.96 -29.81
N SER A 349 0.80 7.17 -30.36
CA SER A 349 2.04 7.11 -29.56
C SER A 349 2.39 8.51 -29.06
N VAL A 350 2.40 8.67 -27.73
CA VAL A 350 2.59 9.99 -27.09
C VAL A 350 3.44 9.90 -25.81
N ASP A 351 3.95 11.06 -25.39
CA ASP A 351 4.39 11.30 -24.02
C ASP A 351 3.24 12.02 -23.29
N VAL A 352 2.78 11.46 -22.16
CA VAL A 352 1.82 12.12 -21.26
C VAL A 352 2.60 12.77 -20.12
N VAL A 353 2.58 14.10 -20.05
CA VAL A 353 3.42 14.91 -19.18
C VAL A 353 2.59 15.88 -18.34
N GLY A 354 3.14 16.24 -17.17
CA GLY A 354 2.48 17.17 -16.24
C GLY A 354 2.98 18.61 -16.38
N PRO A 355 2.58 19.49 -15.43
CA PRO A 355 2.87 20.92 -15.44
C PRO A 355 4.17 21.29 -14.70
N ILE A 356 4.86 20.32 -14.09
CA ILE A 356 6.01 20.59 -13.23
C ILE A 356 7.22 20.99 -14.08
N CYS A 357 7.97 21.98 -13.61
CA CYS A 357 9.14 22.51 -14.30
C CYS A 357 10.36 21.57 -14.15
N GLU A 358 10.19 20.31 -14.56
CA GLU A 358 11.20 19.25 -14.47
C GLU A 358 11.00 18.22 -15.58
N SER A 359 12.13 17.76 -16.19
CA SER A 359 12.08 16.77 -17.27
C SER A 359 11.60 15.38 -16.83
N GLY A 360 11.63 15.10 -15.53
CA GLY A 360 11.11 13.88 -14.92
C GLY A 360 9.58 13.87 -14.76
N ASP A 361 8.88 14.95 -15.12
CA ASP A 361 7.43 15.06 -14.97
C ASP A 361 6.68 14.40 -16.12
N PHE A 362 6.60 13.10 -16.09
CA PHE A 362 5.85 12.30 -17.06
C PHE A 362 5.08 11.17 -16.39
N PHE A 363 3.97 10.78 -16.99
CA PHE A 363 3.25 9.55 -16.68
C PHE A 363 3.61 8.39 -17.61
N CYS A 364 3.93 8.72 -18.86
CA CYS A 364 4.52 7.79 -19.83
C CYS A 364 5.31 8.52 -20.89
N GLN A 365 6.20 7.79 -21.56
CA GLN A 365 7.00 8.25 -22.68
C GLN A 365 6.93 7.25 -23.81
N ASN A 366 6.76 7.73 -25.07
CA ASN A 366 6.66 6.93 -26.30
C ASN A 366 5.69 5.74 -26.14
N ARG A 367 4.54 5.97 -25.51
CA ARG A 367 3.57 4.92 -25.20
C ARG A 367 2.38 5.01 -26.14
N GLU A 368 1.94 3.86 -26.63
CA GLU A 368 0.66 3.72 -27.32
C GLU A 368 -0.47 3.81 -26.28
N VAL A 369 -1.33 4.79 -26.46
CA VAL A 369 -2.51 5.02 -25.61
C VAL A 369 -3.74 5.27 -26.50
N PRO A 370 -4.96 4.97 -26.03
CA PRO A 370 -6.17 5.39 -26.72
C PRO A 370 -6.16 6.93 -26.90
N THR A 371 -6.57 7.41 -28.08
CA THR A 371 -6.59 8.85 -28.40
C THR A 371 -7.50 9.64 -27.49
N PHE A 372 -7.02 10.81 -27.07
CA PHE A 372 -7.78 11.82 -26.36
C PHE A 372 -7.33 13.24 -26.76
N ALA A 373 -8.24 14.21 -26.67
CA ALA A 373 -8.02 15.58 -27.11
C ALA A 373 -7.90 16.56 -25.91
N PRO A 374 -7.34 17.78 -26.15
CA PRO A 374 -7.42 18.85 -25.18
C PRO A 374 -8.86 19.11 -24.71
N GLY A 375 -9.04 19.24 -23.39
CA GLY A 375 -10.35 19.39 -22.74
C GLY A 375 -10.94 18.08 -22.22
N GLU A 376 -10.49 16.92 -22.71
CA GLU A 376 -10.97 15.61 -22.27
C GLU A 376 -10.28 15.14 -20.99
N PHE A 377 -10.98 14.27 -20.25
CA PHE A 377 -10.49 13.63 -19.03
C PHE A 377 -9.88 12.27 -19.35
N ILE A 378 -8.79 11.97 -18.67
CA ILE A 378 -8.18 10.63 -18.64
C ILE A 378 -8.04 10.14 -17.19
N ALA A 379 -7.97 8.84 -17.02
CA ALA A 379 -7.71 8.19 -15.74
C ALA A 379 -6.42 7.38 -15.79
N LEU A 380 -5.56 7.57 -14.79
CA LEU A 380 -4.43 6.71 -14.52
C LEU A 380 -4.92 5.62 -13.56
N MET A 381 -4.97 4.38 -14.05
CA MET A 381 -5.46 3.23 -13.31
C MET A 381 -4.50 2.79 -12.21
N SER A 382 -5.00 2.01 -11.24
CA SER A 382 -4.19 1.41 -10.15
C SER A 382 -3.42 2.44 -9.30
N ALA A 383 -3.97 3.64 -9.11
CA ALA A 383 -3.36 4.73 -8.35
C ALA A 383 -3.79 4.77 -6.87
N GLY A 384 -4.54 3.77 -6.39
CA GLY A 384 -5.08 3.75 -5.03
C GLY A 384 -4.05 3.52 -3.93
N ALA A 385 -2.89 2.92 -4.26
CA ALA A 385 -1.78 2.72 -3.33
C ALA A 385 -0.54 3.51 -3.77
N TYR A 386 0.15 4.13 -2.80
CA TYR A 386 1.39 4.89 -3.04
C TYR A 386 1.23 6.01 -4.09
N GLY A 387 0.00 6.50 -4.24
CA GLY A 387 -0.34 7.70 -5.02
C GLY A 387 -0.41 8.91 -4.08
N MET A 388 -1.61 9.22 -3.57
CA MET A 388 -1.85 10.41 -2.72
C MET A 388 -0.96 10.48 -1.47
N VAL A 389 -0.56 9.36 -0.87
CA VAL A 389 0.33 9.34 0.30
C VAL A 389 1.76 9.81 0.00
N MET A 390 2.16 9.79 -1.27
CA MET A 390 3.46 10.28 -1.75
C MET A 390 3.34 11.62 -2.51
N ALA A 391 2.13 12.18 -2.60
CA ALA A 391 1.91 13.46 -3.29
C ALA A 391 2.55 14.62 -2.50
N THR A 392 2.98 15.63 -3.24
CA THR A 392 3.65 16.82 -2.73
C THR A 392 3.03 18.08 -3.33
N THR A 393 3.38 19.22 -2.74
CA THR A 393 3.01 20.54 -3.26
C THR A 393 4.12 21.17 -4.13
N TYR A 394 4.90 20.30 -4.82
CA TYR A 394 6.03 20.77 -5.66
C TYR A 394 5.56 21.81 -6.69
N ASN A 395 6.38 22.84 -6.92
CA ASN A 395 6.05 24.07 -7.65
C ASN A 395 4.79 24.79 -7.13
N SER A 396 4.43 24.61 -5.83
CA SER A 396 3.26 25.21 -5.18
C SER A 396 1.93 24.82 -5.84
N HIS A 397 1.84 23.61 -6.41
CA HIS A 397 0.57 23.05 -6.85
C HIS A 397 -0.20 22.45 -5.65
N PRO A 398 -1.48 22.82 -5.45
CA PRO A 398 -2.31 22.28 -4.38
C PRO A 398 -2.54 20.77 -4.53
N LEU A 399 -2.58 20.05 -3.41
CA LEU A 399 -2.97 18.64 -3.41
C LEU A 399 -4.42 18.46 -3.93
N PRO A 400 -4.67 17.41 -4.72
CA PRO A 400 -5.99 17.14 -5.32
C PRO A 400 -7.03 16.74 -4.28
N ALA A 401 -8.30 16.84 -4.64
CA ALA A 401 -9.37 16.25 -3.87
C ALA A 401 -9.33 14.72 -3.95
N GLU A 402 -9.82 14.06 -2.89
CA GLU A 402 -10.03 12.61 -2.87
C GLU A 402 -11.53 12.33 -2.67
N ILE A 403 -12.12 11.53 -3.53
CA ILE A 403 -13.53 11.14 -3.50
C ILE A 403 -13.60 9.63 -3.23
N LEU A 404 -14.45 9.26 -2.27
CA LEU A 404 -14.78 7.86 -2.01
C LEU A 404 -16.19 7.58 -2.55
N VAL A 405 -16.29 6.63 -3.45
CA VAL A 405 -17.53 6.11 -4.00
C VAL A 405 -17.97 4.89 -3.20
N ASP A 406 -19.24 4.79 -2.90
CA ASP A 406 -19.89 3.64 -2.29
C ASP A 406 -21.21 3.40 -3.04
N ARG A 407 -21.21 2.45 -3.96
CA ARG A 407 -22.31 2.13 -4.87
C ARG A 407 -22.72 3.34 -5.72
N ASN A 408 -23.88 3.94 -5.43
CA ASN A 408 -24.42 5.11 -6.14
C ASN A 408 -24.24 6.42 -5.35
N GLN A 409 -23.34 6.43 -4.37
CA GLN A 409 -23.06 7.63 -3.56
C GLN A 409 -21.57 7.97 -3.63
N ALA A 410 -21.29 9.26 -3.75
CA ALA A 410 -19.92 9.78 -3.67
C ALA A 410 -19.83 10.80 -2.53
N ARG A 411 -18.70 10.78 -1.82
CA ARG A 411 -18.41 11.76 -0.77
C ARG A 411 -16.95 12.22 -0.85
N ILE A 412 -16.75 13.46 -0.45
CA ILE A 412 -15.39 14.00 -0.29
C ILE A 412 -14.71 13.25 0.87
N ALA A 413 -13.63 12.53 0.55
CA ALA A 413 -12.75 11.89 1.54
C ALA A 413 -11.62 12.84 1.97
N ARG A 414 -11.21 13.76 1.07
CA ARG A 414 -10.30 14.88 1.33
C ARG A 414 -10.68 16.04 0.41
N LYS A 415 -10.77 17.24 0.96
CA LYS A 415 -10.96 18.47 0.17
C LYS A 415 -9.69 18.76 -0.63
N ARG A 416 -9.85 19.37 -1.82
CA ARG A 416 -8.73 19.97 -2.56
C ARG A 416 -8.11 21.07 -1.70
N GLN A 417 -6.78 21.16 -1.69
CA GLN A 417 -6.10 22.30 -1.09
C GLN A 417 -6.37 23.58 -1.89
N THR A 418 -6.46 24.68 -1.15
CA THR A 418 -6.47 26.05 -1.69
C THR A 418 -5.07 26.63 -1.65
N PHE A 419 -4.85 27.77 -2.27
CA PHE A 419 -3.57 28.51 -2.13
C PHE A 419 -3.30 28.94 -0.69
N GLN A 420 -4.35 29.18 0.10
CA GLN A 420 -4.18 29.49 1.54
C GLN A 420 -3.64 28.31 2.32
N ASP A 421 -4.08 27.08 1.98
CA ASP A 421 -3.57 25.85 2.63
C ASP A 421 -2.09 25.60 2.32
N LEU A 422 -1.56 26.15 1.20
CA LEU A 422 -0.13 26.01 0.85
C LEU A 422 0.79 26.77 1.77
N VAL A 423 0.32 27.87 2.35
CA VAL A 423 1.10 28.77 3.23
C VAL A 423 0.68 28.65 4.69
N GLU A 424 -0.21 27.68 5.01
CA GLU A 424 -0.61 27.43 6.39
C GLU A 424 0.59 27.00 7.23
N GLY A 425 0.86 27.73 8.32
CA GLY A 425 2.01 27.49 9.19
C GLY A 425 3.31 28.21 8.78
N GLU A 426 3.30 29.00 7.70
CA GLU A 426 4.39 29.89 7.34
C GLU A 426 4.18 31.26 8.01
N GLU A 427 5.26 31.81 8.58
CA GLU A 427 5.29 33.16 9.14
C GLU A 427 6.03 34.08 8.16
N GLY A 428 5.38 35.16 7.69
CA GLY A 428 5.92 36.16 6.75
C GLY A 428 5.80 37.61 7.22
#